data_8474a419754b7c81ce42d4c1dd20430f
#
_entry.id   8474a419754b7c81ce42d4c1dd20430f
#
_cell.length_a   1.000
_cell.length_b   1.000
_cell.length_c   1.000
_cell.angle_alpha   90.00
_cell.angle_beta   90.00
_cell.angle_gamma   90.00
#
_symmetry.space_group_name_H-M   'P 1'
#
loop_
_entity.id
_entity.type
_entity.pdbx_description
1 polymer ?
#
loop_
_entity_poly.entity_id
_entity_poly.type
_entity_poly.pdbx_seq_one_letter_code
_entity_poly.pdbx_strand_id
1 'polypeptide(L)'
;MQSPDTGDGIVVSFYVKDPDSSGDKMCETFYATDRDSWVVQGKRRGAKVAAQLVALGDDETFCELSTRTIDHFVRKYVKERYGVDLDTAMVGPDRQRP
;
A
#
# COMPACT_ATOMS: atom_id res chain seq x y z
N MET A 1 20.67 17.49 -7.56
CA MET A 1 20.09 17.44 -7.70
C MET A 1 19.49 16.84 -7.68
N GLN A 2 19.27 16.98 -7.84
CA GLN A 2 18.56 16.73 -7.89
C GLN A 2 17.90 16.16 -8.33
N SER A 3 17.84 15.89 -8.37
CA SER A 3 17.25 15.55 -8.93
C SER A 3 16.28 15.58 -9.32
N PRO A 4 16.12 15.36 -9.96
CA PRO A 4 15.10 15.51 -10.67
C PRO A 4 13.89 15.30 -10.04
N ASP A 5 13.65 14.49 -9.76
CA ASP A 5 12.61 14.22 -9.07
C ASP A 5 12.64 15.10 -8.03
N THR A 6 13.54 15.85 -8.07
CA THR A 6 13.65 16.73 -7.13
C THR A 6 12.51 17.54 -6.95
N GLY A 7 11.69 17.64 -7.78
CA GLY A 7 10.55 18.45 -7.57
C GLY A 7 9.53 17.85 -6.67
N ASP A 8 9.74 16.67 -6.22
CA ASP A 8 8.73 16.05 -5.41
C ASP A 8 8.50 16.75 -4.10
N GLY A 9 9.50 16.92 -3.32
CA GLY A 9 9.32 17.57 -2.05
C GLY A 9 8.32 16.90 -1.13
N ILE A 10 7.91 15.68 -1.43
CA ILE A 10 6.92 14.97 -0.62
C ILE A 10 7.60 14.38 0.59
N VAL A 11 6.98 14.54 1.76
CA VAL A 11 7.48 13.93 2.99
C VAL A 11 6.60 12.75 3.31
N VAL A 12 7.20 11.61 3.58
CA VAL A 12 6.44 10.39 3.86
C VAL A 12 6.66 9.96 5.30
N SER A 13 5.63 9.35 5.87
CA SER A 13 5.74 8.78 7.20
C SER A 13 5.15 7.38 7.17
N PHE A 14 5.74 6.49 7.94
CA PHE A 14 5.32 5.09 7.99
C PHE A 14 3.86 4.96 8.40
N TYR A 15 3.14 4.06 7.76
CA TYR A 15 1.76 3.81 8.14
C TYR A 15 1.56 2.34 8.53
N VAL A 16 1.73 1.41 7.61
CA VAL A 16 1.64 -0.01 7.91
C VAL A 16 2.61 -0.76 7.03
N LYS A 17 3.00 -1.95 7.44
CA LYS A 17 3.81 -2.82 6.62
C LYS A 17 3.21 -4.21 6.61
N ASP A 18 3.79 -5.11 5.82
CA ASP A 18 3.38 -6.51 5.75
C ASP A 18 3.39 -7.07 7.17
N PRO A 19 2.25 -7.55 7.67
CA PRO A 19 2.19 -8.03 9.05
C PRO A 19 3.00 -9.30 9.30
N ASP A 20 3.38 -10.02 8.23
CA ASP A 20 4.20 -11.20 8.41
C ASP A 20 5.69 -10.87 8.37
N SER A 21 6.04 -9.62 8.12
CA SER A 21 7.43 -9.23 8.07
C SER A 21 7.90 -8.89 9.48
N SER A 22 9.10 -9.30 9.83
CA SER A 22 9.60 -9.00 11.14
C SER A 22 10.90 -8.24 11.02
N GLY A 23 11.23 -7.48 12.02
CA GLY A 23 12.46 -6.74 12.06
C GLY A 23 12.47 -5.60 11.07
N ASP A 24 13.63 -5.23 10.64
CA ASP A 24 13.79 -4.10 9.75
C ASP A 24 14.09 -4.55 8.34
N LYS A 25 13.70 -5.76 7.97
CA LYS A 25 13.93 -6.19 6.64
C LYS A 25 13.07 -5.44 5.68
N MET A 26 13.50 -5.40 4.45
CA MET A 26 12.74 -4.76 3.41
C MET A 26 11.44 -5.50 3.23
N CYS A 27 10.34 -4.80 3.27
CA CYS A 27 9.04 -5.42 3.16
C CYS A 27 8.06 -4.44 2.57
N GLU A 28 6.91 -4.96 2.19
CA GLU A 28 5.84 -4.14 1.63
C GLU A 28 5.37 -3.16 2.68
N THR A 29 5.22 -1.91 2.32
CA THR A 29 4.92 -0.86 3.28
C THR A 29 4.08 0.23 2.63
N PHE A 30 3.16 0.79 3.41
CA PHE A 30 2.42 1.97 3.00
C PHE A 30 2.92 3.14 3.83
N TYR A 31 3.11 4.28 3.17
CA TYR A 31 3.50 5.51 3.83
C TYR A 31 2.47 6.58 3.52
N ALA A 32 2.11 7.35 4.52
CA ALA A 32 1.25 8.50 4.27
C ALA A 32 2.13 9.67 3.86
N THR A 33 1.65 10.53 3.01
CA THR A 33 2.42 11.70 2.61
C THR A 33 1.83 12.95 3.25
N ASP A 34 2.54 14.04 3.14
CA ASP A 34 2.04 15.31 3.63
C ASP A 34 1.16 16.00 2.58
N ARG A 35 0.74 15.27 1.53
CA ARG A 35 -0.09 15.83 0.47
C ARG A 35 -1.39 15.08 0.29
N ASP A 36 -1.85 14.43 1.33
CA ASP A 36 -3.10 13.68 1.28
C ASP A 36 -3.03 12.60 0.19
N SER A 37 -1.96 11.84 0.22
CA SER A 37 -1.77 10.76 -0.73
C SER A 37 -0.92 9.69 -0.07
N TRP A 38 -0.61 8.64 -0.80
CA TRP A 38 0.10 7.49 -0.24
C TRP A 38 1.24 7.09 -1.14
N VAL A 39 2.34 6.70 -0.54
CA VAL A 39 3.47 6.12 -1.25
C VAL A 39 3.55 4.66 -0.82
N VAL A 40 3.72 3.77 -1.77
CA VAL A 40 3.67 2.35 -1.52
C VAL A 40 4.96 1.69 -1.95
N GLN A 41 5.49 0.84 -1.10
CA GLN A 41 6.69 0.09 -1.37
C GLN A 41 6.30 -1.36 -1.57
N GLY A 42 6.62 -1.93 -2.71
CA GLY A 42 6.23 -3.30 -3.01
C GLY A 42 7.24 -3.96 -3.92
N LYS A 43 6.91 -5.15 -4.42
CA LYS A 43 7.81 -5.89 -5.25
C LYS A 43 7.82 -5.34 -6.65
N ARG A 44 9.03 -5.18 -7.19
CA ARG A 44 9.17 -4.72 -8.55
C ARG A 44 8.77 -5.86 -9.48
N ARG A 45 8.03 -5.54 -10.53
CA ARG A 45 7.70 -6.51 -11.55
C ARG A 45 8.16 -5.98 -12.90
N GLY A 46 8.35 -6.85 -13.83
CA GLY A 46 8.99 -6.51 -15.08
C GLY A 46 8.06 -6.42 -16.26
N ALA A 47 8.64 -6.58 -17.46
CA ALA A 47 7.93 -6.31 -18.68
C ALA A 47 6.73 -7.20 -18.92
N LYS A 48 6.76 -8.43 -18.46
CA LYS A 48 5.62 -9.31 -18.69
C LYS A 48 4.38 -8.85 -17.94
N VAL A 49 4.57 -8.31 -16.76
CA VAL A 49 3.44 -7.78 -16.01
C VAL A 49 3.02 -6.45 -16.64
N ALA A 50 3.99 -5.62 -16.99
CA ALA A 50 3.69 -4.33 -17.59
C ALA A 50 2.83 -4.49 -18.84
N ALA A 51 3.07 -5.53 -19.62
CA ALA A 51 2.34 -5.75 -20.86
C ALA A 51 0.87 -6.06 -20.65
N GLN A 52 0.50 -6.45 -19.45
CA GLN A 52 -0.89 -6.77 -19.12
C GLN A 52 -1.64 -5.58 -18.53
N LEU A 53 -0.95 -4.48 -18.27
CA LEU A 53 -1.59 -3.33 -17.66
C LEU A 53 -2.20 -2.46 -18.74
N VAL A 54 -3.29 -1.80 -18.40
CA VAL A 54 -4.00 -0.97 -19.33
C VAL A 54 -3.56 0.47 -19.14
N ALA A 55 -3.00 1.04 -20.19
CA ALA A 55 -2.72 2.48 -20.19
C ALA A 55 -1.75 2.96 -19.12
N LEU A 56 -0.67 2.23 -18.92
CA LEU A 56 0.36 2.69 -18.01
C LEU A 56 1.02 3.91 -18.64
N GLY A 57 1.00 5.03 -17.95
CA GLY A 57 1.55 6.26 -18.48
C GLY A 57 3.04 6.32 -18.34
N ASP A 58 3.67 7.22 -19.10
CA ASP A 58 5.11 7.33 -19.10
C ASP A 58 5.68 7.74 -17.74
N ASP A 59 4.90 8.44 -16.95
CA ASP A 59 5.36 8.87 -15.64
C ASP A 59 4.81 7.99 -14.53
N GLU A 60 4.27 6.82 -14.87
CA GLU A 60 3.70 5.91 -13.89
C GLU A 60 4.54 4.67 -13.72
N THR A 61 4.45 4.07 -12.56
CA THR A 61 5.12 2.81 -12.31
C THR A 61 4.15 1.92 -11.55
N PHE A 62 4.57 0.72 -11.28
CA PHE A 62 3.72 -0.24 -10.61
C PHE A 62 4.55 -1.18 -9.74
N CYS A 63 3.89 -1.81 -8.80
CA CYS A 63 4.53 -2.80 -7.97
C CYS A 63 3.48 -3.81 -7.54
N GLU A 64 3.90 -4.89 -6.96
CA GLU A 64 2.98 -5.91 -6.47
C GLU A 64 3.00 -5.91 -4.96
N LEU A 65 1.83 -6.03 -4.34
CA LEU A 65 1.71 -6.17 -2.90
C LEU A 65 0.90 -7.42 -2.63
N SER A 66 1.19 -8.08 -1.52
CA SER A 66 0.41 -9.23 -1.14
C SER A 66 -0.95 -8.78 -0.62
N THR A 67 -1.92 -9.67 -0.72
CA THR A 67 -3.26 -9.38 -0.23
C THR A 67 -3.23 -9.11 1.28
N ARG A 68 -2.38 -9.81 2.03
CA ARG A 68 -2.38 -9.58 3.47
C ARG A 68 -1.90 -8.18 3.84
N THR A 69 -1.00 -7.60 3.04
CA THR A 69 -0.56 -6.24 3.29
C THR A 69 -1.69 -5.26 2.99
N ILE A 70 -2.40 -5.49 1.89
CA ILE A 70 -3.53 -4.65 1.53
C ILE A 70 -4.61 -4.76 2.60
N ASP A 71 -4.89 -5.97 3.06
CA ASP A 71 -5.90 -6.18 4.07
C ASP A 71 -5.56 -5.45 5.37
N HIS A 72 -4.30 -5.50 5.74
CA HIS A 72 -3.83 -4.81 6.93
C HIS A 72 -4.02 -3.29 6.79
N PHE A 73 -3.69 -2.77 5.63
CA PHE A 73 -3.87 -1.34 5.37
C PHE A 73 -5.36 -0.99 5.44
N VAL A 74 -6.22 -1.79 4.83
CA VAL A 74 -7.64 -1.49 4.80
C VAL A 74 -8.23 -1.46 6.21
N ARG A 75 -7.87 -2.42 7.04
CA ARG A 75 -8.39 -2.46 8.39
C ARG A 75 -8.02 -1.22 9.19
N LYS A 76 -6.76 -0.83 9.10
CA LYS A 76 -6.32 0.35 9.83
C LYS A 76 -6.94 1.62 9.25
N TYR A 77 -6.96 1.73 7.94
CA TYR A 77 -7.47 2.93 7.29
C TYR A 77 -8.96 3.14 7.59
N VAL A 78 -9.74 2.07 7.49
CA VAL A 78 -11.17 2.17 7.72
C VAL A 78 -11.45 2.53 9.19
N LYS A 79 -10.68 1.96 10.10
CA LYS A 79 -10.88 2.26 11.50
C LYS A 79 -10.58 3.73 11.79
N GLU A 80 -9.48 4.23 11.25
CA GLU A 80 -9.10 5.61 11.51
C GLU A 80 -9.98 6.60 10.80
N ARG A 81 -10.34 6.30 9.56
CA ARG A 81 -11.07 7.27 8.78
C ARG A 81 -12.57 7.23 9.02
N TYR A 82 -13.11 6.06 9.22
CA TYR A 82 -14.54 5.90 9.33
C TYR A 82 -15.01 5.40 10.69
N GLY A 83 -14.10 5.09 11.56
CA GLY A 83 -14.48 4.63 12.90
C GLY A 83 -15.02 3.22 12.94
N VAL A 84 -14.81 2.43 11.89
CA VAL A 84 -15.34 1.08 11.84
C VAL A 84 -14.21 0.10 12.11
N ASP A 85 -14.40 -0.74 13.11
CA ASP A 85 -13.40 -1.75 13.44
C ASP A 85 -13.77 -3.03 12.71
N LEU A 86 -13.11 -3.31 11.61
CA LEU A 86 -13.43 -4.48 10.81
C LEU A 86 -13.14 -5.78 11.54
N ASP A 87 -12.20 -5.79 12.44
CA ASP A 87 -11.93 -7.00 13.20
C ASP A 87 -13.14 -7.39 14.00
N THR A 88 -13.84 -6.45 14.57
CA THR A 88 -15.02 -6.73 15.33
C THR A 88 -16.24 -6.86 14.43
N ALA A 89 -16.36 -5.99 13.44
CA ALA A 89 -17.53 -5.99 12.58
C ALA A 89 -17.62 -7.25 11.75
N MET A 90 -16.52 -7.93 11.51
CA MET A 90 -16.53 -9.10 10.67
C MET A 90 -16.52 -10.39 11.43
N VAL A 91 -17.10 -10.38 12.59
CA VAL A 91 -17.13 -11.56 13.41
C VAL A 91 -18.12 -12.59 12.98
N GLY A 92 -19.16 -12.29 12.33
CA GLY A 92 -20.16 -13.26 11.97
C GLY A 92 -19.64 -14.33 11.05
N PRO A 93 -20.21 -15.51 11.15
CA PRO A 93 -19.74 -16.61 10.36
C PRO A 93 -19.89 -16.41 8.87
N ASP A 94 -20.90 -15.70 8.49
CA ASP A 94 -21.11 -15.53 7.09
C ASP A 94 -20.10 -14.64 6.49
N ARG A 95 -19.30 -13.99 7.27
CA ARG A 95 -18.41 -13.17 6.69
C ARG A 95 -17.25 -13.83 6.32
N GLN A 96 -17.03 -14.98 6.75
CA GLN A 96 -15.91 -15.63 6.44
C GLN A 96 -15.88 -16.09 5.10
N ARG A 97 -16.94 -16.16 4.48
CA ARG A 97 -16.89 -16.66 3.27
C ARG A 97 -16.97 -15.68 2.42
N PRO A 98 -16.36 -15.66 1.46
CA PRO A 98 -16.43 -14.63 0.50
C PRO A 98 -17.67 -14.58 -0.26
#